data_73c75c226448bf120adad74bbc2f6f59
#
_entry.id   73c75c226448bf120adad74bbc2f6f59
#
_cell.length_a   1.000
_cell.length_b   1.000
_cell.length_c   1.000
_cell.angle_alpha   90.00
_cell.angle_beta   90.00
_cell.angle_gamma   90.00
#
_symmetry.space_group_name_H-M   'P 1'
#
loop_
_entity.id
_entity.type
_entity.pdbx_description
1 polymer ?
#
loop_
_entity_poly.entity_id
_entity_poly.type
_entity_poly.pdbx_seq_one_letter_code
_entity_poly.pdbx_strand_id
1 'polypeptide(L)'
;MLTFDDLAVPRAQSATARRLFGEYLRFITRRLLGLRRIGPELDAAIEFVEGQLGEKPGLVLSVLRRPNVSALVRLIEPGADPAWQRELAALLWLELALCGALPPREVALKCPAVLCALGAQRAYATPGELVIGPDGVRSSCTAIDAYHPIAEGLVLATRDNNPLSTQEAHPDKQGSRVNLGEEPVEGWVAAVRAALGIVRQHFPEIADEMAIGVSQIVPVGTRIDRHESASYAEAVGTIYASLHPDPLVLAEALLHEHSHGKLNALAALTPLLADAAGAFESPLRPDPRPLGGVLLAAHALVPMAELHRRMHADQDPRALTAGAVRRGHGLAAQARDATRTLLDHAHPSAPGQALLEELRRWCESC
;
A
#
# COMPACT_ATOMS: atom_id res chain seq x y z
N MET A 1 -10.47 22.99 -3.46
CA MET A 1 -9.21 22.49 -4.07
C MET A 1 -8.43 21.81 -2.97
N LEU A 2 -8.03 20.54 -3.16
CA LEU A 2 -7.24 19.80 -2.17
C LEU A 2 -5.79 20.30 -2.23
N THR A 3 -5.35 21.00 -1.21
CA THR A 3 -3.94 21.36 -1.01
C THR A 3 -3.37 20.46 0.09
N PHE A 4 -2.25 19.86 -0.18
CA PHE A 4 -1.50 19.05 0.77
C PHE A 4 -0.11 19.65 0.90
N ASP A 5 0.33 19.82 2.13
CA ASP A 5 1.69 20.22 2.47
C ASP A 5 2.41 19.00 3.05
N ASP A 6 3.71 18.98 3.03
CA ASP A 6 4.54 17.93 3.64
C ASP A 6 4.27 16.53 3.06
N LEU A 7 4.09 16.44 1.73
CA LEU A 7 3.83 15.18 1.05
C LEU A 7 5.07 14.27 0.97
N ALA A 8 6.26 14.83 0.73
CA ALA A 8 7.50 14.07 0.62
C ALA A 8 8.16 13.87 1.98
N VAL A 9 8.26 14.93 2.79
CA VAL A 9 8.88 14.90 4.12
C VAL A 9 7.90 15.45 5.15
N PRO A 10 7.20 14.57 5.88
CA PRO A 10 6.22 15.01 6.88
C PRO A 10 6.89 15.76 8.03
N ARG A 11 6.21 16.79 8.53
CA ARG A 11 6.59 17.53 9.73
C ARG A 11 5.89 16.98 10.97
N ALA A 12 6.44 17.28 12.12
CA ALA A 12 5.82 16.93 13.38
C ALA A 12 4.36 17.43 13.44
N GLN A 13 3.45 16.56 13.85
CA GLN A 13 2.01 16.82 13.94
C GLN A 13 1.30 17.13 12.60
N SER A 14 1.92 16.83 11.46
CA SER A 14 1.27 16.98 10.15
C SER A 14 -0.02 16.17 10.08
N ALA A 15 -1.09 16.79 9.59
CA ALA A 15 -2.37 16.14 9.34
C ALA A 15 -2.49 15.61 7.90
N THR A 16 -1.46 15.81 7.07
CA THR A 16 -1.51 15.56 5.62
C THR A 16 -1.85 14.11 5.30
N ALA A 17 -1.17 13.14 5.91
CA ALA A 17 -1.46 11.73 5.65
C ALA A 17 -2.88 11.34 6.08
N ARG A 18 -3.34 11.76 7.26
CA ARG A 18 -4.72 11.48 7.72
C ARG A 18 -5.77 12.06 6.77
N ARG A 19 -5.54 13.27 6.30
CA ARG A 19 -6.43 13.94 5.35
C ARG A 19 -6.40 13.26 4.00
N LEU A 20 -5.22 12.92 3.47
CA LEU A 20 -5.05 12.24 2.19
C LEU A 20 -5.73 10.87 2.19
N PHE A 21 -5.41 10.01 3.16
CA PHE A 21 -6.01 8.68 3.25
C PHE A 21 -7.51 8.74 3.58
N GLY A 22 -7.97 9.77 4.29
CA GLY A 22 -9.39 10.03 4.49
C GLY A 22 -10.12 10.36 3.19
N GLU A 23 -9.56 11.23 2.35
CA GLU A 23 -10.13 11.53 1.02
C GLU A 23 -10.05 10.33 0.07
N TYR A 24 -8.94 9.58 0.10
CA TYR A 24 -8.81 8.34 -0.64
C TYR A 24 -9.91 7.33 -0.25
N LEU A 25 -10.20 7.18 1.04
CA LEU A 25 -11.26 6.31 1.51
C LEU A 25 -12.65 6.77 1.05
N ARG A 26 -12.92 8.09 1.01
CA ARG A 26 -14.14 8.65 0.40
C ARG A 26 -14.22 8.35 -1.10
N PHE A 27 -13.09 8.39 -1.79
CA PHE A 27 -13.01 7.99 -3.20
C PHE A 27 -13.36 6.51 -3.37
N ILE A 28 -12.78 5.60 -2.58
CA ILE A 28 -13.09 4.16 -2.60
C ILE A 28 -14.58 3.92 -2.32
N THR A 29 -15.16 4.62 -1.33
CA THR A 29 -16.57 4.50 -1.00
C THR A 29 -17.46 4.89 -2.19
N ARG A 30 -17.20 6.04 -2.81
CA ARG A 30 -17.96 6.50 -3.99
C ARG A 30 -17.82 5.53 -5.16
N ARG A 31 -16.61 5.01 -5.37
CA ARG A 31 -16.35 4.05 -6.45
C ARG A 31 -17.12 2.75 -6.20
N LEU A 32 -17.11 2.20 -4.98
CA LEU A 32 -17.88 1.01 -4.62
C LEU A 32 -19.38 1.21 -4.91
N LEU A 33 -19.95 2.32 -4.44
CA LEU A 33 -21.38 2.62 -4.69
C LEU A 33 -21.70 2.79 -6.18
N GLY A 34 -20.72 3.21 -6.98
CA GLY A 34 -20.81 3.30 -8.44
C GLY A 34 -20.77 1.96 -9.16
N LEU A 35 -20.36 0.86 -8.51
CA LEU A 35 -20.33 -0.49 -9.07
C LEU A 35 -21.71 -1.20 -9.09
N ARG A 36 -22.79 -0.52 -8.70
CA ARG A 36 -24.14 -1.06 -8.81
C ARG A 36 -24.49 -1.44 -10.25
N ARG A 37 -25.27 -2.52 -10.39
CA ARG A 37 -25.76 -3.08 -11.68
C ARG A 37 -24.68 -3.82 -12.48
N ILE A 38 -23.57 -4.18 -11.85
CA ILE A 38 -22.56 -5.03 -12.49
C ILE A 38 -22.90 -6.51 -12.32
N GLY A 39 -23.47 -6.91 -11.18
CA GLY A 39 -23.91 -8.28 -10.95
C GLY A 39 -24.72 -8.42 -9.67
N PRO A 40 -25.71 -9.37 -9.63
CA PRO A 40 -26.69 -9.43 -8.55
C PRO A 40 -26.09 -9.74 -7.16
N GLU A 41 -25.01 -10.53 -7.10
CA GLU A 41 -24.34 -10.87 -5.84
C GLU A 41 -23.60 -9.64 -5.27
N LEU A 42 -22.93 -8.88 -6.14
CA LEU A 42 -22.23 -7.66 -5.76
C LEU A 42 -23.25 -6.54 -5.41
N ASP A 43 -24.33 -6.43 -6.17
CA ASP A 43 -25.37 -5.44 -5.91
C ASP A 43 -25.99 -5.62 -4.52
N ALA A 44 -26.29 -6.88 -4.12
CA ALA A 44 -26.79 -7.18 -2.79
C ALA A 44 -25.79 -6.83 -1.68
N ALA A 45 -24.49 -7.09 -1.91
CA ALA A 45 -23.45 -6.71 -0.96
C ALA A 45 -23.32 -5.18 -0.85
N ILE A 46 -23.39 -4.44 -1.96
CA ILE A 46 -23.33 -2.97 -1.99
C ILE A 46 -24.57 -2.38 -1.29
N GLU A 47 -25.76 -2.93 -1.49
CA GLU A 47 -26.98 -2.48 -0.81
C GLU A 47 -26.83 -2.62 0.72
N PHE A 48 -26.28 -3.74 1.17
CA PHE A 48 -26.01 -3.96 2.60
C PHE A 48 -24.95 -2.95 3.13
N VAL A 49 -23.85 -2.73 2.39
CA VAL A 49 -22.84 -1.71 2.73
C VAL A 49 -23.48 -0.34 2.88
N GLU A 50 -24.36 0.04 1.97
CA GLU A 50 -25.03 1.36 1.99
C GLU A 50 -25.92 1.51 3.22
N GLY A 51 -26.69 0.48 3.58
CA GLY A 51 -27.45 0.48 4.83
C GLY A 51 -26.54 0.66 6.05
N GLN A 52 -25.43 -0.09 6.09
CA GLN A 52 -24.48 0.01 7.19
C GLN A 52 -23.71 1.35 7.22
N LEU A 53 -23.50 2.01 6.08
CA LEU A 53 -22.93 3.37 6.04
C LEU A 53 -23.82 4.39 6.77
N GLY A 54 -25.15 4.22 6.68
CA GLY A 54 -26.11 5.06 7.44
C GLY A 54 -26.07 4.81 8.94
N GLU A 55 -25.89 3.56 9.36
CA GLU A 55 -26.00 3.14 10.76
C GLU A 55 -24.62 3.16 11.48
N LYS A 56 -23.60 2.62 10.83
CA LYS A 56 -22.26 2.37 11.40
C LYS A 56 -21.12 2.79 10.43
N PRO A 57 -21.03 4.07 10.07
CA PRO A 57 -20.08 4.52 9.04
C PRO A 57 -18.63 4.17 9.35
N GLY A 58 -18.20 4.28 10.61
CA GLY A 58 -16.84 3.95 11.02
C GLY A 58 -16.44 2.50 10.78
N LEU A 59 -17.39 1.58 10.97
CA LEU A 59 -17.20 0.15 10.71
C LEU A 59 -17.02 -0.09 9.20
N VAL A 60 -17.91 0.45 8.36
CA VAL A 60 -17.82 0.30 6.91
C VAL A 60 -16.51 0.88 6.39
N LEU A 61 -16.13 2.07 6.83
CA LEU A 61 -14.90 2.71 6.42
C LEU A 61 -13.65 1.90 6.83
N SER A 62 -13.69 1.22 7.98
CA SER A 62 -12.60 0.32 8.40
C SER A 62 -12.44 -0.89 7.48
N VAL A 63 -13.55 -1.44 6.96
CA VAL A 63 -13.54 -2.52 5.98
C VAL A 63 -13.05 -2.04 4.62
N LEU A 64 -13.55 -0.91 4.13
CA LEU A 64 -13.15 -0.35 2.83
C LEU A 64 -11.69 0.11 2.78
N ARG A 65 -11.09 0.38 3.93
CA ARG A 65 -9.67 0.71 4.04
C ARG A 65 -8.76 -0.49 3.84
N ARG A 66 -9.25 -1.72 3.98
CA ARG A 66 -8.43 -2.94 3.85
C ARG A 66 -7.96 -3.10 2.41
N PRO A 67 -6.66 -3.32 2.16
CA PRO A 67 -6.13 -3.39 0.79
C PRO A 67 -6.77 -4.48 -0.05
N ASN A 68 -7.09 -5.64 0.54
CA ASN A 68 -7.77 -6.75 -0.12
C ASN A 68 -9.19 -6.40 -0.62
N VAL A 69 -9.86 -5.44 0.01
CA VAL A 69 -11.16 -4.91 -0.42
C VAL A 69 -10.97 -3.75 -1.40
N SER A 70 -10.17 -2.75 -1.01
CA SER A 70 -10.01 -1.52 -1.81
C SER A 70 -9.36 -1.77 -3.19
N ALA A 71 -8.46 -2.76 -3.30
CA ALA A 71 -7.88 -3.15 -4.58
C ALA A 71 -8.95 -3.65 -5.56
N LEU A 72 -9.81 -4.57 -5.14
CA LEU A 72 -10.91 -5.07 -5.98
C LEU A 72 -11.90 -3.97 -6.35
N VAL A 73 -12.25 -3.08 -5.43
CA VAL A 73 -13.09 -1.91 -5.72
C VAL A 73 -12.48 -1.06 -6.83
N ARG A 74 -11.16 -0.93 -6.90
CA ARG A 74 -10.47 -0.17 -7.94
C ARG A 74 -10.35 -0.90 -9.26
N LEU A 75 -10.20 -2.22 -9.25
CA LEU A 75 -9.97 -3.04 -10.43
C LEU A 75 -11.27 -3.40 -11.17
N ILE A 76 -12.39 -3.48 -10.46
CA ILE A 76 -13.66 -3.84 -11.08
C ILE A 76 -14.18 -2.66 -11.90
N GLU A 77 -14.40 -2.94 -13.20
CA GLU A 77 -15.01 -2.06 -14.18
C GLU A 77 -16.07 -2.84 -14.99
N PRO A 78 -16.94 -2.19 -15.77
CA PRO A 78 -17.83 -2.89 -16.69
C PRO A 78 -17.04 -3.83 -17.60
N GLY A 79 -17.37 -5.14 -17.55
CA GLY A 79 -16.64 -6.17 -18.29
C GLY A 79 -15.46 -6.82 -17.54
N ALA A 80 -15.18 -6.44 -16.31
CA ALA A 80 -14.20 -7.12 -15.47
C ALA A 80 -14.59 -8.59 -15.22
N ASP A 81 -13.57 -9.41 -14.89
CA ASP A 81 -13.76 -10.83 -14.60
C ASP A 81 -14.85 -11.02 -13.52
N PRO A 82 -15.91 -11.80 -13.79
CA PRO A 82 -16.95 -12.11 -12.82
C PRO A 82 -16.44 -12.76 -11.53
N ALA A 83 -15.24 -13.37 -11.56
CA ALA A 83 -14.60 -13.92 -10.36
C ALA A 83 -14.26 -12.82 -9.37
N TRP A 84 -13.74 -11.67 -9.82
CA TRP A 84 -13.42 -10.53 -8.95
C TRP A 84 -14.67 -9.91 -8.33
N GLN A 85 -15.79 -9.88 -9.10
CA GLN A 85 -17.07 -9.37 -8.58
C GLN A 85 -17.59 -10.25 -7.44
N ARG A 86 -17.55 -11.59 -7.61
CA ARG A 86 -17.93 -12.55 -6.56
C ARG A 86 -16.99 -12.48 -5.35
N GLU A 87 -15.71 -12.33 -5.59
CA GLU A 87 -14.72 -12.18 -4.51
C GLU A 87 -14.96 -10.91 -3.70
N LEU A 88 -15.17 -9.76 -4.37
CA LEU A 88 -15.50 -8.51 -3.67
C LEU A 88 -16.79 -8.65 -2.87
N ALA A 89 -17.85 -9.22 -3.45
CA ALA A 89 -19.10 -9.44 -2.75
C ALA A 89 -18.91 -10.31 -1.49
N ALA A 90 -18.18 -11.43 -1.62
CA ALA A 90 -17.88 -12.32 -0.50
C ALA A 90 -17.06 -11.62 0.58
N LEU A 91 -16.03 -10.84 0.20
CA LEU A 91 -15.22 -10.07 1.15
C LEU A 91 -16.03 -9.00 1.87
N LEU A 92 -16.89 -8.26 1.18
CA LEU A 92 -17.73 -7.25 1.82
C LEU A 92 -18.64 -7.86 2.87
N TRP A 93 -19.34 -8.96 2.54
CA TRP A 93 -20.18 -9.67 3.51
C TRP A 93 -19.38 -10.18 4.70
N LEU A 94 -18.28 -10.89 4.44
CA LEU A 94 -17.47 -11.51 5.49
C LEU A 94 -16.83 -10.48 6.41
N GLU A 95 -16.17 -9.47 5.83
CA GLU A 95 -15.43 -8.45 6.59
C GLU A 95 -16.35 -7.57 7.43
N LEU A 96 -17.55 -7.25 6.91
CA LEU A 96 -18.57 -6.52 7.68
C LEU A 96 -19.10 -7.38 8.84
N ALA A 97 -19.40 -8.67 8.59
CA ALA A 97 -19.86 -9.57 9.62
C ALA A 97 -18.84 -9.76 10.76
N LEU A 98 -17.54 -9.89 10.40
CA LEU A 98 -16.45 -9.98 11.37
C LEU A 98 -16.30 -8.72 12.23
N CYS A 99 -16.75 -7.58 11.72
CA CYS A 99 -16.81 -6.32 12.46
C CYS A 99 -18.12 -6.12 13.24
N GLY A 100 -19.05 -7.10 13.22
CA GLY A 100 -20.32 -7.04 13.94
C GLY A 100 -21.48 -6.38 13.16
N ALA A 101 -21.37 -6.23 11.84
CA ALA A 101 -22.48 -5.91 10.97
C ALA A 101 -23.05 -7.19 10.36
N LEU A 102 -24.06 -7.77 11.01
CA LEU A 102 -24.68 -9.01 10.58
C LEU A 102 -25.93 -8.75 9.74
N PRO A 103 -26.15 -9.52 8.64
CA PRO A 103 -27.37 -9.40 7.86
C PRO A 103 -28.57 -9.98 8.60
N PRO A 104 -29.79 -9.47 8.31
CA PRO A 104 -31.01 -9.97 8.95
C PRO A 104 -31.45 -11.36 8.45
N ARG A 105 -30.84 -11.83 7.37
CA ARG A 105 -31.09 -13.16 6.75
C ARG A 105 -29.78 -13.82 6.40
N GLU A 106 -29.80 -15.16 6.30
CA GLU A 106 -28.63 -15.92 5.89
C GLU A 106 -28.22 -15.61 4.45
N VAL A 107 -26.92 -15.40 4.25
CA VAL A 107 -26.26 -15.21 2.94
C VAL A 107 -25.22 -16.32 2.80
N ALA A 108 -25.44 -17.21 1.84
CA ALA A 108 -24.46 -18.22 1.47
C ALA A 108 -23.49 -17.65 0.43
N LEU A 109 -22.20 -17.69 0.74
CA LEU A 109 -21.16 -17.13 -0.13
C LEU A 109 -20.56 -18.23 -1.01
N LYS A 110 -20.55 -17.99 -2.31
CA LYS A 110 -19.74 -18.75 -3.27
C LYS A 110 -18.33 -18.19 -3.26
N CYS A 111 -17.45 -18.80 -2.45
CA CYS A 111 -16.07 -18.35 -2.33
C CYS A 111 -15.25 -18.69 -3.57
N PRO A 112 -14.30 -17.82 -3.99
CA PRO A 112 -13.20 -18.21 -4.86
C PRO A 112 -12.36 -19.31 -4.19
N ALA A 113 -11.32 -19.83 -4.89
CA ALA A 113 -10.48 -20.89 -4.37
C ALA A 113 -9.87 -20.57 -2.98
N VAL A 114 -9.53 -19.29 -2.75
CA VAL A 114 -9.07 -18.78 -1.44
C VAL A 114 -9.66 -17.39 -1.22
N LEU A 115 -10.35 -17.18 -0.09
CA LEU A 115 -10.90 -15.91 0.32
C LEU A 115 -10.09 -15.37 1.51
N CYS A 116 -9.39 -14.24 1.32
CA CYS A 116 -8.49 -13.65 2.30
C CYS A 116 -9.20 -12.58 3.14
N ALA A 117 -9.53 -12.89 4.40
CA ALA A 117 -10.20 -11.98 5.31
C ALA A 117 -9.24 -11.40 6.35
N LEU A 118 -8.83 -10.15 6.14
CA LEU A 118 -7.88 -9.45 7.01
C LEU A 118 -8.44 -9.27 8.43
N GLY A 119 -9.75 -9.01 8.57
CA GLY A 119 -10.39 -8.84 9.88
C GLY A 119 -10.44 -10.10 10.73
N ALA A 120 -10.42 -11.29 10.12
CA ALA A 120 -10.28 -12.57 10.81
C ALA A 120 -8.82 -13.00 10.96
N GLN A 121 -7.88 -12.31 10.33
CA GLN A 121 -6.49 -12.72 10.15
C GLN A 121 -6.34 -14.12 9.52
N ARG A 122 -7.29 -14.49 8.66
CA ARG A 122 -7.41 -15.84 8.07
C ARG A 122 -7.70 -15.80 6.59
N ALA A 123 -7.31 -16.87 5.92
CA ALA A 123 -7.83 -17.22 4.61
C ALA A 123 -8.73 -18.45 4.72
N TYR A 124 -9.76 -18.50 3.89
CA TYR A 124 -10.72 -19.59 3.81
C TYR A 124 -10.57 -20.28 2.46
N ALA A 125 -10.14 -21.53 2.47
CA ALA A 125 -9.91 -22.30 1.25
C ALA A 125 -11.05 -23.25 0.93
N THR A 126 -11.39 -23.39 -0.36
CA THR A 126 -12.33 -24.39 -0.88
C THR A 126 -11.66 -25.79 -0.96
N PRO A 127 -12.44 -26.91 -0.91
CA PRO A 127 -13.91 -26.91 -0.88
C PRO A 127 -14.48 -26.53 0.47
N GLY A 128 -15.61 -25.82 0.48
CA GLY A 128 -16.35 -25.45 1.67
C GLY A 128 -17.34 -24.33 1.40
N GLU A 129 -18.14 -24.02 2.38
CA GLU A 129 -19.18 -23.01 2.32
C GLU A 129 -18.98 -21.99 3.45
N LEU A 130 -19.24 -20.73 3.15
CA LEU A 130 -19.36 -19.65 4.13
C LEU A 130 -20.81 -19.18 4.15
N VAL A 131 -21.44 -19.23 5.32
CA VAL A 131 -22.79 -18.72 5.53
C VAL A 131 -22.73 -17.64 6.60
N ILE A 132 -23.22 -16.45 6.27
CA ILE A 132 -23.32 -15.31 7.16
C ILE A 132 -24.78 -15.06 7.46
N GLY A 133 -25.12 -14.99 8.74
CA GLY A 133 -26.49 -14.75 9.18
C GLY A 133 -26.56 -13.90 10.44
N PRO A 134 -27.76 -13.70 11.00
CA PRO A 134 -27.97 -12.91 12.20
C PRO A 134 -27.20 -13.44 13.43
N ASP A 135 -26.88 -14.73 13.44
CA ASP A 135 -26.13 -15.39 14.51
C ASP A 135 -24.61 -15.41 14.30
N GLY A 136 -24.10 -14.80 13.19
CA GLY A 136 -22.69 -14.72 12.88
C GLY A 136 -22.25 -15.45 11.63
N VAL A 137 -20.99 -15.83 11.59
CA VAL A 137 -20.33 -16.50 10.45
C VAL A 137 -20.15 -17.98 10.75
N ARG A 138 -20.68 -18.84 9.88
CA ARG A 138 -20.44 -20.28 9.89
C ARG A 138 -19.63 -20.67 8.67
N SER A 139 -18.62 -21.51 8.84
CA SER A 139 -17.74 -21.94 7.76
C SER A 139 -17.47 -23.43 7.83
N SER A 140 -17.57 -24.11 6.70
CA SER A 140 -17.03 -25.45 6.48
C SER A 140 -15.71 -25.42 5.66
N CYS A 141 -15.24 -24.24 5.26
CA CYS A 141 -13.97 -24.07 4.59
C CYS A 141 -12.80 -24.36 5.53
N THR A 142 -11.69 -24.84 4.98
CA THR A 142 -10.41 -24.89 5.73
C THR A 142 -9.96 -23.49 6.05
N ALA A 143 -9.85 -23.14 7.33
CA ALA A 143 -9.29 -21.88 7.78
C ALA A 143 -7.75 -21.99 7.84
N ILE A 144 -7.07 -21.00 7.28
CA ILE A 144 -5.61 -20.91 7.23
C ILE A 144 -5.19 -19.62 7.95
N ASP A 145 -4.28 -19.72 8.90
CA ASP A 145 -3.68 -18.53 9.53
C ASP A 145 -2.82 -17.82 8.49
N ALA A 146 -3.32 -16.70 8.00
CA ALA A 146 -2.78 -16.01 6.84
C ALA A 146 -2.14 -14.65 7.17
N TYR A 147 -2.41 -14.11 8.36
CA TYR A 147 -1.97 -12.79 8.76
C TYR A 147 -1.40 -12.80 10.17
N HIS A 148 -0.14 -12.40 10.29
CA HIS A 148 0.60 -12.44 11.54
C HIS A 148 0.89 -11.02 12.02
N PRO A 149 0.49 -10.63 13.25
CA PRO A 149 0.65 -9.26 13.73
C PRO A 149 2.10 -8.81 13.80
N ILE A 150 2.43 -7.68 13.15
CA ILE A 150 3.72 -7.00 13.26
C ILE A 150 3.61 -5.87 14.29
N ALA A 151 2.61 -4.99 14.11
CA ALA A 151 2.29 -3.87 14.98
C ALA A 151 0.77 -3.64 14.97
N GLU A 152 0.28 -2.66 15.71
CA GLU A 152 -1.12 -2.28 15.66
C GLU A 152 -1.53 -1.89 14.23
N GLY A 153 -2.54 -2.57 13.68
CA GLY A 153 -3.04 -2.33 12.33
C GLY A 153 -2.14 -2.79 11.18
N LEU A 154 -0.98 -3.42 11.47
CA LEU A 154 -0.04 -3.91 10.46
C LEU A 154 0.22 -5.41 10.65
N VAL A 155 0.09 -6.18 9.58
CA VAL A 155 0.31 -7.63 9.57
C VAL A 155 1.32 -8.07 8.49
N LEU A 156 1.96 -9.20 8.73
CA LEU A 156 2.62 -10.00 7.68
C LEU A 156 1.56 -10.88 7.03
N ALA A 157 1.39 -10.80 5.72
CA ALA A 157 0.41 -11.57 4.97
C ALA A 157 1.08 -12.75 4.26
N THR A 158 0.75 -13.99 4.66
CA THR A 158 1.22 -15.22 4.01
C THR A 158 0.24 -15.73 2.95
N ARG A 159 -0.81 -14.98 2.70
CA ARG A 159 -1.76 -15.13 1.58
C ARG A 159 -2.10 -13.75 1.06
N ASP A 160 -2.30 -13.68 -0.24
CA ASP A 160 -2.64 -12.45 -0.93
C ASP A 160 -3.69 -12.73 -2.00
N ASN A 161 -4.66 -11.84 -2.14
CA ASN A 161 -5.71 -11.91 -3.16
C ASN A 161 -5.65 -10.75 -4.16
N ASN A 162 -4.58 -9.97 -4.15
CA ASN A 162 -4.40 -8.93 -5.15
C ASN A 162 -4.15 -9.55 -6.52
N PRO A 163 -5.10 -9.44 -7.48
CA PRO A 163 -4.94 -10.07 -8.78
C PRO A 163 -3.72 -9.55 -9.58
N LEU A 164 -3.26 -8.33 -9.27
CA LEU A 164 -2.12 -7.72 -9.93
C LEU A 164 -0.78 -8.30 -9.47
N SER A 165 -0.72 -8.91 -8.28
CA SER A 165 0.53 -9.44 -7.72
C SER A 165 1.20 -10.52 -8.59
N THR A 166 0.43 -11.14 -9.50
CA THR A 166 0.92 -12.15 -10.46
C THR A 166 1.01 -11.63 -11.89
N GLN A 167 0.62 -10.38 -12.16
CA GLN A 167 0.58 -9.76 -13.48
C GLN A 167 1.63 -8.67 -13.62
N GLU A 168 2.90 -9.01 -13.37
CA GLU A 168 3.98 -8.05 -13.55
C GLU A 168 4.28 -7.88 -15.05
N ALA A 169 4.22 -6.64 -15.53
CA ALA A 169 4.53 -6.31 -16.92
C ALA A 169 6.03 -6.18 -17.24
N HIS A 170 6.89 -6.21 -16.21
CA HIS A 170 8.33 -6.06 -16.42
C HIS A 170 8.99 -7.41 -16.69
N PRO A 171 9.77 -7.56 -17.80
CA PRO A 171 10.34 -8.85 -18.21
C PRO A 171 11.30 -9.45 -17.18
N ASP A 172 11.94 -8.63 -16.33
CA ASP A 172 12.89 -9.08 -15.32
C ASP A 172 12.27 -9.37 -13.94
N LYS A 173 10.95 -9.19 -13.79
CA LYS A 173 10.22 -9.47 -12.57
C LYS A 173 9.21 -10.59 -12.80
N GLN A 174 9.20 -11.58 -11.91
CA GLN A 174 8.29 -12.73 -11.98
C GLN A 174 6.96 -12.50 -11.22
N GLY A 175 6.53 -11.25 -11.06
CA GLY A 175 5.44 -10.89 -10.18
C GLY A 175 5.83 -10.91 -8.69
N SER A 176 4.89 -10.49 -7.84
CA SER A 176 5.10 -10.38 -6.38
C SER A 176 4.36 -11.50 -5.64
N ARG A 177 4.52 -12.76 -6.06
CA ARG A 177 3.90 -13.91 -5.40
C ARG A 177 4.43 -14.05 -3.98
N VAL A 178 3.53 -14.38 -3.04
CA VAL A 178 3.88 -14.69 -1.66
C VAL A 178 4.93 -15.79 -1.60
N ASN A 179 6.06 -15.48 -0.96
CA ASN A 179 7.18 -16.39 -0.77
C ASN A 179 7.94 -16.02 0.51
N LEU A 180 7.92 -16.89 1.51
CA LEU A 180 8.70 -16.70 2.75
C LEU A 180 10.20 -16.99 2.57
N GLY A 181 10.59 -17.67 1.46
CA GLY A 181 11.93 -18.23 1.35
C GLY A 181 12.14 -19.35 2.37
N GLU A 182 13.31 -19.39 2.97
CA GLU A 182 13.65 -20.33 4.05
C GLU A 182 13.41 -19.74 5.45
N GLU A 183 12.99 -18.47 5.53
CA GLU A 183 12.81 -17.79 6.80
C GLU A 183 11.42 -18.08 7.37
N PRO A 184 11.30 -18.46 8.65
CA PRO A 184 10.01 -18.64 9.30
C PRO A 184 9.27 -17.30 9.50
N VAL A 185 7.96 -17.39 9.71
CA VAL A 185 7.09 -16.21 9.92
C VAL A 185 7.61 -15.32 11.06
N GLU A 186 8.07 -15.92 12.14
CA GLU A 186 8.60 -15.20 13.32
C GLU A 186 9.84 -14.38 12.99
N GLY A 187 10.72 -14.92 12.13
CA GLY A 187 11.90 -14.22 11.63
C GLY A 187 11.52 -13.02 10.76
N TRP A 188 10.56 -13.20 9.86
CA TRP A 188 10.01 -12.11 9.07
C TRP A 188 9.42 -11.00 9.95
N VAL A 189 8.58 -11.36 10.91
CA VAL A 189 7.96 -10.41 11.85
C VAL A 189 9.03 -9.65 12.64
N ALA A 190 10.05 -10.35 13.13
CA ALA A 190 11.15 -9.74 13.87
C ALA A 190 11.95 -8.75 12.99
N ALA A 191 12.29 -9.13 11.75
CA ALA A 191 13.03 -8.29 10.82
C ALA A 191 12.26 -7.02 10.43
N VAL A 192 10.97 -7.15 10.12
CA VAL A 192 10.13 -5.98 9.80
C VAL A 192 9.99 -5.06 11.01
N ARG A 193 9.82 -5.60 12.22
CA ARG A 193 9.82 -4.80 13.46
C ARG A 193 11.12 -4.05 13.68
N ALA A 194 12.26 -4.69 13.41
CA ALA A 194 13.57 -4.03 13.52
C ALA A 194 13.70 -2.89 12.52
N ALA A 195 13.29 -3.08 11.27
CA ALA A 195 13.28 -2.06 10.23
C ALA A 195 12.37 -0.87 10.60
N LEU A 196 11.13 -1.14 11.04
CA LEU A 196 10.21 -0.11 11.50
C LEU A 196 10.72 0.61 12.76
N GLY A 197 11.47 -0.09 13.62
CA GLY A 197 12.15 0.49 14.78
C GLY A 197 13.16 1.57 14.38
N ILE A 198 13.95 1.32 13.32
CA ILE A 198 14.87 2.32 12.77
C ILE A 198 14.11 3.58 12.29
N VAL A 199 13.05 3.35 11.51
CA VAL A 199 12.22 4.47 11.01
C VAL A 199 11.59 5.24 12.18
N ARG A 200 11.03 4.55 13.16
CA ARG A 200 10.41 5.18 14.35
C ARG A 200 11.41 6.01 15.17
N GLN A 201 12.63 5.53 15.30
CA GLN A 201 13.68 6.19 16.07
C GLN A 201 14.15 7.48 15.42
N HIS A 202 14.39 7.47 14.09
CA HIS A 202 15.06 8.56 13.40
C HIS A 202 14.13 9.42 12.54
N PHE A 203 12.92 8.90 12.20
CA PHE A 203 11.94 9.62 11.39
C PHE A 203 10.52 9.35 11.90
N PRO A 204 10.21 9.73 13.15
CA PRO A 204 8.94 9.40 13.80
C PRO A 204 7.71 9.91 13.02
N GLU A 205 7.81 11.05 12.33
CA GLU A 205 6.71 11.63 11.59
C GLU A 205 6.28 10.71 10.42
N ILE A 206 7.23 10.14 9.68
CA ILE A 206 6.90 9.20 8.59
C ILE A 206 6.46 7.85 9.14
N ALA A 207 6.99 7.43 10.30
CA ALA A 207 6.50 6.23 10.96
C ALA A 207 5.03 6.36 11.40
N ASP A 208 4.58 7.56 11.80
CA ASP A 208 3.17 7.85 12.08
C ASP A 208 2.32 7.79 10.80
N GLU A 209 2.84 8.30 9.68
CA GLU A 209 2.17 8.16 8.38
C GLU A 209 2.07 6.71 7.92
N MET A 210 3.14 5.91 8.09
CA MET A 210 3.14 4.48 7.77
C MET A 210 2.09 3.72 8.59
N ALA A 211 1.91 4.04 9.87
CA ALA A 211 0.87 3.45 10.71
C ALA A 211 -0.56 3.75 10.20
N ILE A 212 -0.72 4.87 9.46
CA ILE A 212 -1.99 5.20 8.80
C ILE A 212 -2.07 4.54 7.42
N GLY A 213 -1.00 4.56 6.64
CA GLY A 213 -1.00 4.24 5.22
C GLY A 213 -0.71 2.78 4.87
N VAL A 214 -0.14 1.98 5.78
CA VAL A 214 0.25 0.58 5.52
C VAL A 214 -0.50 -0.35 6.45
N SER A 215 -1.10 -1.39 5.88
CA SER A 215 -1.88 -2.39 6.64
C SER A 215 -1.28 -3.79 6.55
N GLN A 216 -0.55 -4.09 5.47
CA GLN A 216 0.04 -5.42 5.30
C GLN A 216 1.38 -5.38 4.55
N ILE A 217 2.26 -6.28 4.97
CA ILE A 217 3.52 -6.61 4.28
C ILE A 217 3.37 -8.02 3.71
N VAL A 218 3.63 -8.18 2.42
CA VAL A 218 3.61 -9.46 1.71
C VAL A 218 5.04 -9.89 1.44
N PRO A 219 5.51 -11.03 1.97
CA PRO A 219 6.85 -11.54 1.74
C PRO A 219 7.01 -12.05 0.31
N VAL A 220 8.10 -11.67 -0.38
CA VAL A 220 8.41 -12.10 -1.76
C VAL A 220 9.80 -12.76 -1.87
N GLY A 221 10.21 -13.47 -0.82
CA GLY A 221 11.45 -14.21 -0.74
C GLY A 221 12.54 -13.51 0.05
N THR A 222 13.68 -14.17 0.15
CA THR A 222 14.88 -13.64 0.80
C THR A 222 15.92 -13.29 -0.25
N ARG A 223 16.65 -12.18 -0.05
CA ARG A 223 17.72 -11.72 -0.94
C ARG A 223 18.88 -11.18 -0.10
N ILE A 224 20.11 -11.47 -0.54
CA ILE A 224 21.34 -11.03 0.13
C ILE A 224 22.05 -9.95 -0.69
N ASP A 225 22.02 -10.08 -2.01
CA ASP A 225 22.75 -9.26 -2.97
C ASP A 225 21.98 -8.01 -3.42
N ARG A 226 20.68 -8.07 -3.37
CA ARG A 226 19.78 -6.97 -3.73
C ARG A 226 18.49 -7.03 -2.92
N HIS A 227 17.77 -5.94 -2.86
CA HIS A 227 16.43 -5.89 -2.31
C HIS A 227 15.41 -5.81 -3.43
N GLU A 228 14.31 -6.56 -3.29
CA GLU A 228 13.17 -6.49 -4.20
C GLU A 228 11.96 -6.02 -3.40
N SER A 229 11.30 -4.98 -3.90
CA SER A 229 10.05 -4.49 -3.34
C SER A 229 9.11 -3.99 -4.44
N ALA A 230 7.83 -3.97 -4.13
CA ALA A 230 6.80 -3.46 -5.01
C ALA A 230 5.59 -2.95 -4.21
N SER A 231 4.88 -2.00 -4.80
CA SER A 231 3.53 -1.60 -4.43
C SER A 231 2.70 -1.42 -5.71
N TYR A 232 1.41 -1.66 -5.60
CA TYR A 232 0.48 -1.51 -6.72
C TYR A 232 -0.42 -0.31 -6.46
N ALA A 233 -0.66 0.48 -7.50
CA ALA A 233 -1.45 1.70 -7.40
C ALA A 233 -2.87 1.43 -6.85
N GLU A 234 -3.43 0.29 -7.17
CA GLU A 234 -4.76 -0.14 -6.78
C GLU A 234 -4.82 -0.69 -5.35
N ALA A 235 -3.73 -1.30 -4.87
CA ALA A 235 -3.63 -1.95 -3.57
C ALA A 235 -2.91 -1.07 -2.53
N VAL A 236 -3.38 0.18 -2.39
CA VAL A 236 -2.83 1.12 -1.40
C VAL A 236 -2.94 0.52 0.00
N GLY A 237 -1.80 0.50 0.72
CA GLY A 237 -1.69 -0.10 2.05
C GLY A 237 -1.06 -1.49 2.06
N THR A 238 -0.72 -2.05 0.89
CA THR A 238 0.08 -3.27 0.76
C THR A 238 1.50 -2.94 0.30
N ILE A 239 2.48 -3.53 0.96
CA ILE A 239 3.89 -3.51 0.54
C ILE A 239 4.34 -4.95 0.32
N TYR A 240 4.88 -5.23 -0.86
CA TYR A 240 5.57 -6.45 -1.20
C TYR A 240 7.06 -6.22 -0.99
N ALA A 241 7.73 -7.06 -0.19
CA ALA A 241 9.14 -6.89 0.11
C ALA A 241 9.87 -8.22 0.23
N SER A 242 11.08 -8.28 -0.31
CA SER A 242 12.01 -9.37 0.01
C SER A 242 12.67 -9.10 1.36
N LEU A 243 13.00 -10.16 2.09
CA LEU A 243 13.77 -10.05 3.32
C LEU A 243 15.24 -9.79 2.98
N HIS A 244 15.83 -8.81 3.64
CA HIS A 244 17.26 -8.53 3.58
C HIS A 244 17.88 -8.64 4.98
N PRO A 245 19.11 -9.18 5.13
CA PRO A 245 19.76 -9.35 6.43
C PRO A 245 20.10 -8.02 7.12
N ASP A 246 20.32 -6.94 6.36
CA ASP A 246 20.53 -5.61 6.91
C ASP A 246 19.16 -4.92 7.13
N PRO A 247 18.76 -4.65 8.39
CA PRO A 247 17.48 -4.03 8.68
C PRO A 247 17.37 -2.58 8.15
N LEU A 248 18.48 -1.89 7.88
CA LEU A 248 18.45 -0.56 7.26
C LEU A 248 17.99 -0.64 5.81
N VAL A 249 18.46 -1.64 5.06
CA VAL A 249 18.00 -1.88 3.67
C VAL A 249 16.51 -2.19 3.62
N LEU A 250 16.02 -2.99 4.58
CA LEU A 250 14.58 -3.26 4.67
C LEU A 250 13.79 -1.99 5.07
N ALA A 251 14.32 -1.17 5.98
CA ALA A 251 13.69 0.11 6.36
C ALA A 251 13.56 1.07 5.16
N GLU A 252 14.62 1.18 4.34
CA GLU A 252 14.59 1.95 3.10
C GLU A 252 13.50 1.45 2.13
N ALA A 253 13.39 0.13 1.96
CA ALA A 253 12.37 -0.47 1.09
C ALA A 253 10.95 -0.19 1.58
N LEU A 254 10.71 -0.30 2.88
CA LEU A 254 9.41 0.01 3.46
C LEU A 254 9.05 1.49 3.28
N LEU A 255 10.01 2.40 3.42
CA LEU A 255 9.82 3.84 3.14
C LEU A 255 9.55 4.09 1.65
N HIS A 256 10.30 3.43 0.77
CA HIS A 256 10.13 3.53 -0.68
C HIS A 256 8.70 3.16 -1.09
N GLU A 257 8.22 2.00 -0.68
CA GLU A 257 6.90 1.51 -1.06
C GLU A 257 5.76 2.26 -0.35
N HIS A 258 5.96 2.69 0.90
CA HIS A 258 5.02 3.61 1.56
C HIS A 258 4.86 4.91 0.77
N SER A 259 5.96 5.48 0.30
CA SER A 259 5.95 6.70 -0.50
C SER A 259 5.21 6.51 -1.82
N HIS A 260 5.40 5.38 -2.49
CA HIS A 260 4.60 5.02 -3.67
C HIS A 260 3.12 4.89 -3.35
N GLY A 261 2.75 4.18 -2.27
CA GLY A 261 1.36 4.04 -1.83
C GLY A 261 0.70 5.40 -1.55
N LYS A 262 1.43 6.29 -0.88
CA LYS A 262 0.97 7.66 -0.57
C LYS A 262 0.74 8.48 -1.86
N LEU A 263 1.69 8.45 -2.79
CA LEU A 263 1.58 9.18 -4.06
C LEU A 263 0.48 8.59 -4.96
N ASN A 264 0.32 7.26 -4.98
CA ASN A 264 -0.75 6.58 -5.70
C ASN A 264 -2.13 6.91 -5.14
N ALA A 265 -2.26 7.05 -3.82
CA ALA A 265 -3.51 7.52 -3.20
C ALA A 265 -3.85 8.95 -3.64
N LEU A 266 -2.85 9.84 -3.70
CA LEU A 266 -3.04 11.21 -4.18
C LEU A 266 -3.39 11.25 -5.68
N ALA A 267 -2.69 10.49 -6.50
CA ALA A 267 -2.92 10.41 -7.95
C ALA A 267 -4.31 9.83 -8.30
N ALA A 268 -4.87 8.96 -7.44
CA ALA A 268 -6.24 8.49 -7.59
C ALA A 268 -7.30 9.58 -7.36
N LEU A 269 -6.95 10.63 -6.60
CA LEU A 269 -7.86 11.73 -6.30
C LEU A 269 -7.79 12.86 -7.34
N THR A 270 -6.60 13.08 -7.90
CA THR A 270 -6.36 14.21 -8.79
C THR A 270 -5.13 13.96 -9.66
N PRO A 271 -5.14 14.33 -10.94
CA PRO A 271 -3.94 14.30 -11.76
C PRO A 271 -2.86 15.19 -11.16
N LEU A 272 -1.62 14.70 -11.11
CA LEU A 272 -0.47 15.46 -10.62
C LEU A 272 0.28 16.17 -11.75
N LEU A 273 0.33 15.54 -12.92
CA LEU A 273 0.98 16.05 -14.12
C LEU A 273 -0.06 16.10 -15.24
N ALA A 274 -0.06 17.18 -16.01
CA ALA A 274 -0.97 17.35 -17.13
C ALA A 274 -0.57 16.50 -18.32
N ASP A 275 0.73 16.30 -18.55
CA ASP A 275 1.30 15.43 -19.56
C ASP A 275 2.36 14.54 -18.90
N ALA A 276 2.04 13.26 -18.84
CA ALA A 276 2.93 12.23 -18.28
C ALA A 276 3.66 11.44 -19.38
N ALA A 277 3.41 11.77 -20.67
CA ALA A 277 4.03 11.09 -21.80
C ALA A 277 5.50 11.51 -21.97
N GLY A 278 6.24 10.74 -22.78
CA GLY A 278 7.66 10.94 -23.01
C GLY A 278 8.50 9.86 -22.33
N ALA A 279 9.80 9.87 -22.64
CA ALA A 279 10.78 8.93 -22.12
C ALA A 279 11.97 9.72 -21.58
N PHE A 280 12.12 9.73 -20.26
CA PHE A 280 13.12 10.49 -19.54
C PHE A 280 14.05 9.56 -18.77
N GLU A 281 15.30 9.93 -18.63
CA GLU A 281 16.24 9.19 -17.80
C GLU A 281 15.74 9.11 -16.35
N SER A 282 15.85 7.91 -15.79
CA SER A 282 15.45 7.65 -14.41
C SER A 282 16.69 7.29 -13.59
N PRO A 283 16.93 7.91 -12.43
CA PRO A 283 18.10 7.61 -11.61
C PRO A 283 18.06 6.20 -10.99
N LEU A 284 16.89 5.54 -10.99
CA LEU A 284 16.70 4.22 -10.41
C LEU A 284 16.70 3.08 -11.43
N ARG A 285 16.57 3.39 -12.73
CA ARG A 285 16.47 2.37 -13.78
C ARG A 285 17.22 2.79 -15.04
N PRO A 286 17.84 1.82 -15.75
CA PRO A 286 18.54 2.10 -16.99
C PRO A 286 17.58 2.43 -18.15
N ASP A 287 16.32 1.99 -18.07
CA ASP A 287 15.31 2.24 -19.08
C ASP A 287 14.64 3.62 -18.86
N PRO A 288 14.45 4.42 -19.93
CA PRO A 288 13.74 5.69 -19.83
C PRO A 288 12.30 5.52 -19.36
N ARG A 289 11.81 6.47 -18.56
CA ARG A 289 10.51 6.42 -17.92
C ARG A 289 9.65 7.63 -18.25
N PRO A 290 8.31 7.47 -18.28
CA PRO A 290 7.42 8.63 -18.31
C PRO A 290 7.59 9.49 -17.06
N LEU A 291 7.27 10.79 -17.16
CA LEU A 291 7.43 11.73 -16.03
C LEU A 291 6.70 11.29 -14.75
N GLY A 292 5.56 10.59 -14.86
CA GLY A 292 4.89 9.99 -13.72
C GLY A 292 5.77 8.97 -12.97
N GLY A 293 6.58 8.19 -13.69
CA GLY A 293 7.57 7.27 -13.10
C GLY A 293 8.75 7.99 -12.45
N VAL A 294 9.19 9.12 -13.05
CA VAL A 294 10.23 9.98 -12.46
C VAL A 294 9.72 10.65 -11.18
N LEU A 295 8.45 11.07 -11.16
CA LEU A 295 7.81 11.65 -9.96
C LEU A 295 7.71 10.63 -8.82
N LEU A 296 7.31 9.39 -9.13
CA LEU A 296 7.31 8.29 -8.16
C LEU A 296 8.72 8.08 -7.58
N ALA A 297 9.74 8.05 -8.44
CA ALA A 297 11.13 7.88 -8.01
C ALA A 297 11.59 9.04 -7.11
N ALA A 298 11.40 10.29 -7.51
CA ALA A 298 11.78 11.45 -6.71
C ALA A 298 11.11 11.46 -5.33
N HIS A 299 9.78 11.19 -5.30
CA HIS A 299 9.00 11.16 -4.08
C HIS A 299 9.43 10.05 -3.11
N ALA A 300 9.90 8.91 -3.62
CA ALA A 300 10.37 7.81 -2.78
C ALA A 300 11.83 7.98 -2.32
N LEU A 301 12.70 8.56 -3.16
CA LEU A 301 14.10 8.77 -2.85
C LEU A 301 14.33 9.81 -1.73
N VAL A 302 13.50 10.85 -1.69
CA VAL A 302 13.62 11.93 -0.70
C VAL A 302 13.48 11.42 0.74
N PRO A 303 12.44 10.69 1.17
CA PRO A 303 12.36 10.21 2.54
C PRO A 303 13.42 9.15 2.88
N MET A 304 13.89 8.36 1.90
CA MET A 304 15.01 7.44 2.13
C MET A 304 16.30 8.21 2.43
N ALA A 305 16.64 9.22 1.64
CA ALA A 305 17.79 10.07 1.86
C ALA A 305 17.68 10.87 3.17
N GLU A 306 16.47 11.33 3.50
CA GLU A 306 16.19 12.02 4.76
C GLU A 306 16.40 11.11 5.98
N LEU A 307 16.02 9.83 5.89
CA LEU A 307 16.30 8.85 6.95
C LEU A 307 17.82 8.75 7.19
N HIS A 308 18.64 8.60 6.13
CA HIS A 308 20.09 8.54 6.26
C HIS A 308 20.67 9.82 6.87
N ARG A 309 20.19 11.00 6.43
CA ARG A 309 20.62 12.29 6.96
C ARG A 309 20.35 12.43 8.46
N ARG A 310 19.16 12.02 8.91
CA ARG A 310 18.78 12.04 10.33
C ARG A 310 19.57 11.04 11.15
N MET A 311 19.71 9.80 10.69
CA MET A 311 20.53 8.78 11.35
C MET A 311 22.00 9.24 11.50
N HIS A 312 22.56 9.90 10.46
CA HIS A 312 23.90 10.46 10.53
C HIS A 312 23.98 11.60 11.56
N ALA A 313 23.00 12.50 11.59
CA ALA A 313 22.91 13.57 12.57
C ALA A 313 22.80 13.04 14.03
N ASP A 314 22.07 11.95 14.20
CA ASP A 314 21.93 11.25 15.50
C ASP A 314 23.14 10.38 15.86
N GLN A 315 24.18 10.36 15.01
CA GLN A 315 25.40 9.54 15.20
C GLN A 315 25.09 8.04 15.32
N ASP A 316 24.08 7.55 14.62
CA ASP A 316 23.74 6.11 14.62
C ASP A 316 24.87 5.31 13.96
N PRO A 317 25.47 4.30 14.63
CA PRO A 317 26.58 3.52 14.09
C PRO A 317 26.28 2.85 12.73
N ARG A 318 25.01 2.49 12.47
CA ARG A 318 24.57 1.90 11.22
C ARG A 318 24.74 2.86 10.04
N ALA A 319 24.48 4.14 10.24
CA ALA A 319 24.62 5.19 9.22
C ALA A 319 26.06 5.71 9.06
N LEU A 320 26.95 5.44 10.01
CA LEU A 320 28.34 5.90 9.99
C LEU A 320 29.29 4.97 9.24
N THR A 321 28.83 3.79 8.81
CA THR A 321 29.65 2.90 7.98
C THR A 321 29.93 3.55 6.61
N ALA A 322 31.11 3.31 6.04
CA ALA A 322 31.45 3.84 4.73
C ALA A 322 30.46 3.43 3.63
N GLY A 323 29.83 2.26 3.77
CA GLY A 323 28.76 1.78 2.87
C GLY A 323 27.50 2.61 2.99
N ALA A 324 27.00 2.80 4.21
CA ALA A 324 25.79 3.58 4.49
C ALA A 324 25.95 5.05 4.12
N VAL A 325 27.10 5.66 4.39
CA VAL A 325 27.40 7.04 3.99
C VAL A 325 27.34 7.19 2.46
N ARG A 326 28.02 6.29 1.70
CA ARG A 326 27.94 6.31 0.23
C ARG A 326 26.53 6.11 -0.26
N ARG A 327 25.76 5.21 0.35
CA ARG A 327 24.36 4.97 -0.02
C ARG A 327 23.48 6.19 0.21
N GLY A 328 23.58 6.84 1.39
CA GLY A 328 22.83 8.06 1.70
C GLY A 328 23.14 9.20 0.71
N HIS A 329 24.43 9.41 0.38
CA HIS A 329 24.83 10.40 -0.63
C HIS A 329 24.30 10.02 -2.03
N GLY A 330 24.31 8.74 -2.39
CA GLY A 330 23.75 8.24 -3.65
C GLY A 330 22.26 8.51 -3.76
N LEU A 331 21.48 8.20 -2.72
CA LEU A 331 20.05 8.47 -2.66
C LEU A 331 19.74 9.97 -2.82
N ALA A 332 20.49 10.84 -2.12
CA ALA A 332 20.33 12.29 -2.22
C ALA A 332 20.69 12.82 -3.63
N ALA A 333 21.73 12.30 -4.26
CA ALA A 333 22.09 12.66 -5.63
C ALA A 333 20.99 12.24 -6.62
N GLN A 334 20.51 11.01 -6.52
CA GLN A 334 19.42 10.49 -7.36
C GLN A 334 18.11 11.28 -7.16
N ALA A 335 17.78 11.67 -5.92
CA ALA A 335 16.62 12.52 -5.64
C ALA A 335 16.73 13.88 -6.33
N ARG A 336 17.92 14.51 -6.28
CA ARG A 336 18.20 15.78 -6.98
C ARG A 336 18.08 15.66 -8.50
N ASP A 337 18.62 14.59 -9.08
CA ASP A 337 18.56 14.38 -10.54
C ASP A 337 17.13 14.16 -11.02
N ALA A 338 16.35 13.30 -10.32
CA ALA A 338 14.94 13.10 -10.62
C ALA A 338 14.13 14.39 -10.46
N THR A 339 14.37 15.16 -9.40
CA THR A 339 13.67 16.43 -9.16
C THR A 339 14.00 17.46 -10.25
N ARG A 340 15.26 17.55 -10.69
CA ARG A 340 15.67 18.42 -11.79
C ARG A 340 14.95 18.06 -13.09
N THR A 341 14.92 16.78 -13.47
CA THR A 341 14.18 16.30 -14.65
C THR A 341 12.71 16.73 -14.60
N LEU A 342 12.06 16.63 -13.44
CA LEU A 342 10.68 17.07 -13.28
C LEU A 342 10.51 18.59 -13.41
N LEU A 343 11.42 19.40 -12.83
CA LEU A 343 11.37 20.86 -12.93
C LEU A 343 11.57 21.35 -14.35
N ASP A 344 12.41 20.65 -15.14
CA ASP A 344 12.74 21.04 -16.51
C ASP A 344 11.66 20.63 -17.51
N HIS A 345 10.89 19.55 -17.25
CA HIS A 345 10.03 18.94 -18.27
C HIS A 345 8.57 18.74 -17.86
N ALA A 346 8.23 18.79 -16.56
CA ALA A 346 6.85 18.52 -16.13
C ALA A 346 5.95 19.74 -16.25
N HIS A 347 4.69 19.45 -16.61
CA HIS A 347 3.58 20.42 -16.53
C HIS A 347 2.65 20.02 -15.36
N PRO A 348 2.96 20.45 -14.12
CA PRO A 348 2.23 20.02 -12.94
C PRO A 348 0.86 20.68 -12.84
N SER A 349 -0.11 19.93 -12.30
CA SER A 349 -1.34 20.49 -11.74
C SER A 349 -1.04 21.28 -10.46
N ALA A 350 -2.01 21.94 -9.87
CA ALA A 350 -1.78 22.67 -8.62
C ALA A 350 -1.28 21.77 -7.45
N PRO A 351 -1.84 20.55 -7.21
CA PRO A 351 -1.23 19.61 -6.25
C PRO A 351 0.17 19.14 -6.65
N GLY A 352 0.38 18.89 -7.95
CA GLY A 352 1.70 18.54 -8.49
C GLY A 352 2.74 19.64 -8.29
N GLN A 353 2.36 20.91 -8.49
CA GLN A 353 3.22 22.06 -8.27
C GLN A 353 3.66 22.17 -6.80
N ALA A 354 2.73 21.98 -5.87
CA ALA A 354 3.04 21.99 -4.44
C ALA A 354 4.05 20.90 -4.07
N LEU A 355 3.87 19.69 -4.61
CA LEU A 355 4.80 18.58 -4.41
C LEU A 355 6.19 18.87 -5.03
N LEU A 356 6.25 19.37 -6.27
CA LEU A 356 7.52 19.68 -6.92
C LEU A 356 8.29 20.78 -6.16
N GLU A 357 7.59 21.77 -5.64
CA GLU A 357 8.19 22.83 -4.82
C GLU A 357 8.74 22.29 -3.49
N GLU A 358 8.07 21.29 -2.89
CA GLU A 358 8.56 20.61 -1.69
C GLU A 358 9.84 19.81 -1.99
N LEU A 359 9.84 19.03 -3.07
CA LEU A 359 11.00 18.27 -3.53
C LEU A 359 12.18 19.19 -3.82
N ARG A 360 11.95 20.32 -4.51
CA ARG A 360 12.98 21.32 -4.81
C ARG A 360 13.59 21.87 -3.52
N ARG A 361 12.76 22.33 -2.57
CA ARG A 361 13.24 22.88 -1.29
C ARG A 361 14.07 21.88 -0.49
N TRP A 362 13.63 20.62 -0.49
CA TRP A 362 14.42 19.57 0.19
C TRP A 362 15.79 19.40 -0.47
N CYS A 363 15.84 19.32 -1.81
CA CYS A 363 17.08 19.17 -2.57
C CYS A 363 18.05 20.34 -2.37
N GLU A 364 17.56 21.55 -2.12
CA GLU A 364 18.37 22.75 -1.85
C GLU A 364 18.90 22.81 -0.41
N SER A 365 18.27 22.07 0.51
CA SER A 365 18.65 22.04 1.93
C SER A 365 19.66 20.95 2.29
N CYS A 366 20.00 20.05 1.34
CA CYS A 366 20.83 18.87 1.56
C CYS A 366 22.20 18.95 0.91
#